data_0515140c73eedae3d56e9751104b7ad2
#
_entry.id   0515140c73eedae3d56e9751104b7ad2
#
_cell.length_a   1.000
_cell.length_b   1.000
_cell.length_c   1.000
_cell.angle_alpha   90.00
_cell.angle_beta   90.00
_cell.angle_gamma   90.00
#
_symmetry.space_group_name_H-M   'P 1'
#
loop_
_entity.id
_entity.type
_entity.pdbx_description
1 polymer ?
#
loop_
_entity_poly.entity_id
_entity_poly.type
_entity_poly.pdbx_seq_one_letter_code
_entity_poly.pdbx_strand_id
1 'polypeptide(L)'
;MSKVFVIGLDCAEPTLVFDRWRNLLPNLSRLMQHGVYGNLESCTPAITVPAWSVMTSSKDPGTLGIYGFRNRADHSYDKMSIATGSAVKEDRVWDILSRSGKQVNVVGVPGT
;
A
#
# COMPACT_ATOMS: atom_id res chain seq x y z
N MET A 1 -13.28 -22.59 3.27
CA MET A 1 -12.06 -21.75 3.16
C MET A 1 -12.41 -20.30 3.45
N SER A 2 -11.67 -19.66 4.34
CA SER A 2 -11.82 -18.22 4.59
C SER A 2 -11.30 -17.44 3.37
N LYS A 3 -12.05 -16.41 2.97
CA LYS A 3 -11.65 -15.48 1.91
C LYS A 3 -11.32 -14.14 2.55
N VAL A 4 -10.27 -13.49 2.07
CA VAL A 4 -9.88 -12.13 2.47
C VAL A 4 -10.02 -11.23 1.24
N PHE A 5 -10.63 -10.09 1.44
CA PHE A 5 -10.78 -9.07 0.42
C PHE A 5 -10.20 -7.76 0.95
N VAL A 6 -9.20 -7.25 0.28
CA VAL A 6 -8.53 -6.00 0.66
C VAL A 6 -8.88 -4.92 -0.37
N ILE A 7 -9.44 -3.83 0.11
CA ILE A 7 -9.72 -2.64 -0.71
C ILE A 7 -8.76 -1.55 -0.28
N GLY A 8 -7.80 -1.24 -1.13
CA GLY A 8 -6.88 -0.12 -0.90
C GLY A 8 -7.40 1.14 -1.59
N LEU A 9 -7.48 2.22 -0.85
CA LEU A 9 -7.88 3.52 -1.36
C LEU A 9 -6.74 4.51 -1.13
N ASP A 10 -6.08 4.90 -2.21
CA ASP A 10 -5.02 5.91 -2.13
C ASP A 10 -5.62 7.26 -1.69
N CYS A 11 -4.89 8.01 -0.87
CA CYS A 11 -5.32 9.30 -0.33
C CYS A 11 -6.62 9.28 0.52
N ALA A 12 -7.09 8.12 0.96
CA ALA A 12 -8.26 8.01 1.84
C ALA A 12 -7.88 8.37 3.30
N GLU A 13 -7.59 9.63 3.51
CA GLU A 13 -7.14 10.19 4.79
C GLU A 13 -8.26 10.09 5.85
N PRO A 14 -7.91 9.70 7.11
CA PRO A 14 -8.88 9.42 8.17
C PRO A 14 -9.88 10.56 8.44
N THR A 15 -9.42 11.80 8.51
CA THR A 15 -10.29 12.96 8.75
C THR A 15 -11.32 13.14 7.65
N LEU A 16 -10.96 12.84 6.39
CA LEU A 16 -11.91 12.88 5.28
C LEU A 16 -12.93 11.76 5.39
N VAL A 17 -12.46 10.53 5.59
CA VAL A 17 -13.31 9.32 5.52
C VAL A 17 -14.12 9.12 6.79
N PHE A 18 -13.52 9.28 7.97
CA PHE A 18 -14.15 8.96 9.23
C PHE A 18 -14.98 10.12 9.80
N ASP A 19 -14.60 11.39 9.48
CA ASP A 19 -15.24 12.56 10.03
C ASP A 19 -16.06 13.32 8.98
N ARG A 20 -15.39 13.96 8.01
CA ARG A 20 -16.05 14.91 7.09
C ARG A 20 -17.07 14.25 6.18
N TRP A 21 -16.73 13.09 5.61
CA TRP A 21 -17.57 12.41 4.61
C TRP A 21 -18.32 11.20 5.17
N ARG A 22 -18.27 10.99 6.47
CA ARG A 22 -18.93 9.86 7.11
C ARG A 22 -20.39 9.68 6.68
N ASN A 23 -21.15 10.79 6.65
CA ASN A 23 -22.55 10.76 6.24
C ASN A 23 -22.75 10.61 4.72
N LEU A 24 -21.72 10.88 3.93
CA LEU A 24 -21.72 10.72 2.48
C LEU A 24 -21.27 9.34 2.01
N LEU A 25 -20.71 8.55 2.91
CA LEU A 25 -20.13 7.23 2.63
C LEU A 25 -20.90 6.12 3.40
N PRO A 26 -22.16 5.83 3.05
CA PRO A 26 -23.03 4.98 3.87
C PRO A 26 -22.52 3.56 4.02
N ASN A 27 -21.83 3.00 3.02
CA ASN A 27 -21.27 1.66 3.09
C ASN A 27 -20.06 1.59 4.03
N LEU A 28 -19.16 2.57 3.98
CA LEU A 28 -18.04 2.65 4.92
C LEU A 28 -18.54 2.92 6.34
N SER A 29 -19.50 3.81 6.51
CA SER A 29 -20.13 4.06 7.81
C SER A 29 -20.73 2.79 8.41
N ARG A 30 -21.37 1.97 7.59
CA ARG A 30 -21.91 0.66 8.04
C ARG A 30 -20.79 -0.30 8.42
N LEU A 31 -19.69 -0.36 7.68
CA LEU A 31 -18.53 -1.17 8.03
C LEU A 31 -17.92 -0.72 9.36
N MET A 32 -17.82 0.58 9.59
CA MET A 32 -17.33 1.16 10.85
C MET A 32 -18.22 0.80 12.05
N GLN A 33 -19.54 0.68 11.84
CA GLN A 33 -20.49 0.28 12.90
C GLN A 33 -20.39 -1.20 13.29
N HIS A 34 -20.02 -2.06 12.36
CA HIS A 34 -20.02 -3.53 12.55
C HIS A 34 -18.61 -4.13 12.61
N GLY A 35 -17.59 -3.35 12.30
CA GLY A 35 -16.20 -3.77 12.29
C GLY A 35 -15.33 -2.94 13.24
N VAL A 36 -14.03 -3.01 13.01
CA VAL A 36 -13.03 -2.22 13.74
C VAL A 36 -12.40 -1.24 12.74
N TYR A 37 -12.22 -0.01 13.15
CA TYR A 37 -11.55 1.00 12.33
C TYR A 37 -10.65 1.89 13.19
N GLY A 38 -9.72 2.58 12.57
CA GLY A 38 -8.81 3.49 13.24
C GLY A 38 -7.81 4.10 12.27
N ASN A 39 -6.98 4.97 12.80
CA ASN A 39 -5.90 5.58 12.02
C ASN A 39 -4.78 4.58 11.83
N LEU A 40 -4.28 4.47 10.61
CA LEU A 40 -3.09 3.72 10.27
C LEU A 40 -1.98 4.70 9.94
N GLU A 41 -0.89 4.63 10.72
CA GLU A 41 0.29 5.45 10.46
C GLU A 41 0.98 5.01 9.16
N SER A 42 1.26 5.96 8.29
CA SER A 42 1.97 5.70 7.04
C SER A 42 3.48 5.58 7.28
N CYS A 43 4.20 5.05 6.28
CA CYS A 43 5.65 5.07 6.27
C CYS A 43 6.21 6.49 6.09
N THR A 44 7.49 6.66 6.33
CA THR A 44 8.21 7.92 6.05
C THR A 44 9.19 7.69 4.88
N PRO A 45 9.04 8.40 3.74
CA PRO A 45 8.04 9.44 3.45
C PRO A 45 6.65 8.86 3.15
N ALA A 46 5.59 9.61 3.52
CA ALA A 46 4.20 9.26 3.25
C ALA A 46 3.81 9.62 1.81
N ILE A 47 4.34 8.87 0.86
CA ILE A 47 4.13 9.04 -0.58
C ILE A 47 3.57 7.72 -1.14
N THR A 48 2.73 7.79 -2.17
CA THR A 48 2.03 6.65 -2.76
C THR A 48 2.93 5.43 -2.97
N VAL A 49 4.00 5.56 -3.74
CA VAL A 49 4.82 4.39 -4.14
C VAL A 49 5.49 3.70 -2.95
N PRO A 50 6.21 4.39 -2.05
CA PRO A 50 6.75 3.74 -0.87
C PRO A 50 5.66 3.19 0.05
N ALA A 51 4.54 3.90 0.27
CA ALA A 51 3.48 3.45 1.15
C ALA A 51 2.86 2.13 0.68
N TRP A 52 2.51 2.01 -0.60
CA TRP A 52 2.00 0.76 -1.16
C TRP A 52 3.04 -0.37 -1.12
N SER A 53 4.31 -0.06 -1.38
CA SER A 53 5.38 -1.05 -1.32
C SER A 53 5.60 -1.58 0.10
N VAL A 54 5.63 -0.69 1.09
CA VAL A 54 5.74 -1.03 2.53
C VAL A 54 4.56 -1.87 2.98
N MET A 55 3.33 -1.43 2.69
CA MET A 55 2.11 -2.12 3.09
C MET A 55 2.05 -3.56 2.56
N THR A 56 2.53 -3.79 1.35
CA THR A 56 2.43 -5.09 0.69
C THR A 56 3.61 -6.02 0.95
N SER A 57 4.76 -5.50 1.39
CA SER A 57 5.99 -6.29 1.66
C SER A 57 6.35 -6.39 3.14
N SER A 58 5.76 -5.57 4.01
CA SER A 58 6.17 -5.41 5.42
C SER A 58 7.63 -4.99 5.60
N LYS A 59 8.19 -4.27 4.62
CA LYS A 59 9.55 -3.74 4.67
C LYS A 59 9.50 -2.22 4.66
N ASP A 60 10.39 -1.58 5.40
CA ASP A 60 10.51 -0.12 5.41
C ASP A 60 11.12 0.43 4.10
N PRO A 61 10.94 1.73 3.82
CA PRO A 61 11.46 2.36 2.61
C PRO A 61 12.98 2.26 2.46
N GLY A 62 13.72 2.22 3.57
CA GLY A 62 15.19 2.05 3.57
C GLY A 62 15.61 0.69 3.05
N THR A 63 14.97 -0.37 3.52
CA THR A 63 15.18 -1.75 3.05
C THR A 63 14.80 -1.90 1.58
N LEU A 64 13.70 -1.27 1.16
CA LEU A 64 13.22 -1.33 -0.23
C LEU A 64 14.04 -0.46 -1.20
N GLY A 65 14.73 0.56 -0.70
CA GLY A 65 15.39 1.57 -1.52
C GLY A 65 14.41 2.44 -2.32
N ILE A 66 13.15 2.53 -1.88
CA ILE A 66 12.07 3.21 -2.57
C ILE A 66 11.52 4.33 -1.69
N TYR A 67 11.73 5.58 -2.10
CA TYR A 67 11.36 6.78 -1.35
C TYR A 67 10.35 7.66 -2.08
N GLY A 68 10.04 7.35 -3.35
CA GLY A 68 9.11 8.12 -4.19
C GLY A 68 8.97 7.52 -5.57
N PHE A 69 8.35 8.27 -6.47
CA PHE A 69 8.19 7.89 -7.88
C PHE A 69 9.53 7.82 -8.63
N ARG A 70 10.49 8.62 -8.18
CA ARG A 70 11.86 8.65 -8.72
C ARG A 70 12.84 8.44 -7.56
N ASN A 71 13.77 7.54 -7.77
CA ASN A 71 14.82 7.24 -6.81
C ASN A 71 16.18 7.38 -7.50
N ARG A 72 17.25 7.62 -6.75
CA ARG A 72 18.59 7.63 -7.32
C ARG A 72 18.93 6.26 -7.89
N ALA A 73 19.44 6.24 -9.13
CA ALA A 73 19.82 5.00 -9.80
C ALA A 73 21.11 4.41 -9.21
N ASP A 74 21.94 5.27 -8.66
CA ASP A 74 23.17 4.96 -7.97
C ASP A 74 23.40 5.99 -6.83
N HIS A 75 24.57 6.04 -6.25
CA HIS A 75 24.88 6.99 -5.17
C HIS A 75 25.14 8.43 -5.65
N SER A 76 25.10 8.69 -6.96
CA SER A 76 25.23 10.04 -7.52
C SER A 76 23.91 10.82 -7.43
N TYR A 77 23.98 12.12 -7.71
CA TYR A 77 22.81 12.99 -7.84
C TYR A 77 22.34 13.16 -9.30
N ASP A 78 23.12 12.66 -10.25
CA ASP A 78 22.94 12.93 -11.67
C ASP A 78 21.99 11.93 -12.36
N LYS A 79 21.80 10.76 -11.76
CA LYS A 79 20.99 9.69 -12.36
C LYS A 79 19.80 9.33 -11.48
N MET A 80 18.63 9.42 -12.09
CA MET A 80 17.37 9.02 -11.48
C MET A 80 16.75 7.84 -12.22
N SER A 81 16.14 6.93 -11.47
CA SER A 81 15.33 5.83 -11.98
C SER A 81 13.88 6.01 -11.56
N ILE A 82 12.96 5.53 -12.38
CA ILE A 82 11.54 5.49 -12.04
C ILE A 82 11.29 4.23 -11.22
N ALA A 83 10.56 4.38 -10.12
CA ALA A 83 10.12 3.24 -9.32
C ALA A 83 9.06 2.44 -10.10
N THR A 84 9.41 1.21 -10.46
CA THR A 84 8.52 0.26 -11.12
C THR A 84 8.30 -0.94 -10.20
N GLY A 85 7.34 -1.80 -10.51
CA GLY A 85 7.10 -3.04 -9.76
C GLY A 85 8.35 -3.92 -9.61
N SER A 86 9.21 -3.92 -10.62
CA SER A 86 10.48 -4.66 -10.61
C SER A 86 11.55 -4.07 -9.69
N ALA A 87 11.38 -2.83 -9.21
CA ALA A 87 12.29 -2.22 -8.24
C ALA A 87 12.13 -2.82 -6.83
N VAL A 88 10.95 -3.32 -6.50
CA VAL A 88 10.70 -4.02 -5.23
C VAL A 88 11.30 -5.42 -5.33
N LYS A 89 12.36 -5.68 -4.59
CA LYS A 89 13.07 -6.97 -4.59
C LYS A 89 12.59 -7.92 -3.50
N GLU A 90 11.82 -7.40 -2.54
CA GLU A 90 11.26 -8.16 -1.44
C GLU A 90 9.95 -8.85 -1.83
N ASP A 91 9.70 -9.99 -1.21
CA ASP A 91 8.42 -10.70 -1.36
C ASP A 91 7.25 -9.85 -0.91
N ARG A 92 6.21 -9.85 -1.70
CA ARG A 92 4.94 -9.23 -1.35
C ARG A 92 3.96 -10.30 -0.83
N VAL A 93 2.93 -9.86 -0.17
CA VAL A 93 1.92 -10.76 0.42
C VAL A 93 1.38 -11.77 -0.60
N TRP A 94 1.18 -11.37 -1.84
CA TRP A 94 0.70 -12.28 -2.89
C TRP A 94 1.74 -13.30 -3.35
N ASP A 95 3.03 -12.97 -3.30
CA ASP A 95 4.11 -13.91 -3.61
C ASP A 95 4.15 -15.03 -2.56
N ILE A 96 4.06 -14.64 -1.29
CA ILE A 96 4.04 -15.58 -0.14
C ILE A 96 2.81 -16.48 -0.22
N LEU A 97 1.63 -15.90 -0.47
CA LEU A 97 0.38 -16.66 -0.56
C LEU A 97 0.39 -17.62 -1.76
N SER A 98 0.87 -17.17 -2.92
CA SER A 98 0.96 -18.01 -4.13
C SER A 98 1.89 -19.20 -3.90
N ARG A 99 3.05 -18.99 -3.29
CA ARG A 99 3.97 -20.08 -2.92
C ARG A 99 3.36 -21.05 -1.90
N SER A 100 2.41 -20.57 -1.10
CA SER A 100 1.66 -21.42 -0.16
C SER A 100 0.45 -22.11 -0.79
N GLY A 101 0.34 -22.10 -2.13
CA GLY A 101 -0.74 -22.76 -2.87
C GLY A 101 -2.10 -22.05 -2.76
N LYS A 102 -2.12 -20.77 -2.36
CA LYS A 102 -3.34 -19.96 -2.32
C LYS A 102 -3.57 -19.24 -3.64
N GLN A 103 -4.82 -19.13 -4.01
CA GLN A 103 -5.20 -18.28 -5.15
C GLN A 103 -5.26 -16.82 -4.71
N VAL A 104 -4.62 -15.96 -5.46
CA VAL A 104 -4.56 -14.52 -5.21
C VAL A 104 -4.91 -13.77 -6.49
N ASN A 105 -5.71 -12.74 -6.35
CA ASN A 105 -5.99 -11.80 -7.43
C ASN A 105 -5.50 -10.41 -6.97
N VAL A 106 -4.69 -9.76 -7.78
CA VAL A 106 -4.16 -8.41 -7.53
C VAL A 106 -4.65 -7.52 -8.66
N VAL A 107 -5.32 -6.44 -8.31
CA VAL A 107 -5.91 -5.53 -9.30
C VAL A 107 -5.60 -4.09 -8.94
N GLY A 108 -4.92 -3.38 -9.84
CA GLY A 108 -4.68 -1.94 -9.76
C GLY A 108 -3.85 -1.48 -8.56
N VAL A 109 -3.02 -2.35 -7.98
CA VAL A 109 -2.13 -1.97 -6.88
C VAL A 109 -0.93 -1.21 -7.44
N PRO A 110 -0.65 0.02 -6.97
CA PRO A 110 0.52 0.78 -7.42
C PRO A 110 1.83 0.01 -7.23
N GLY A 111 2.65 -0.02 -8.26
CA GLY A 111 3.93 -0.71 -8.23
C GLY A 111 3.86 -2.23 -8.45
N THR A 112 2.77 -2.73 -9.04
CA THR A 112 2.68 -4.14 -9.50
C THR A 112 2.98 -4.25 -10.99
#